data_65cdfd63b687bcca26ea2616e94c0fe0
#
_entry.id   65cdfd63b687bcca26ea2616e94c0fe0
#
_cell.length_a   1.000
_cell.length_b   1.000
_cell.length_c   1.000
_cell.angle_alpha   90.00
_cell.angle_beta   90.00
_cell.angle_gamma   90.00
#
_symmetry.space_group_name_H-M   'P 1'
#
loop_
_entity.id
_entity.type
_entity.pdbx_description
1 polymer ?
#
loop_
_entity_poly.entity_id
_entity_poly.type
_entity_poly.pdbx_seq_one_letter_code
_entity_poly.pdbx_strand_id
1 'polypeptide(L)'
;MKDSGILETAKQAARRAARLQRERFGDPGRVDFKGGAELVTEVDVASERLIVALIRERYPDHDVLGEESGATDRGSPHRWIIDPLD
;
A
#
# COMPACT_ATOMS: atom_id res chain seq x y z
N MET A 1 -16.18 1.17 -17.50
CA MET A 1 -15.16 2.12 -17.87
C MET A 1 -13.85 1.78 -17.19
N LYS A 2 -12.76 1.88 -17.95
CA LYS A 2 -11.43 1.50 -17.46
C LYS A 2 -11.00 2.30 -16.23
N ASP A 3 -11.32 3.60 -16.23
CA ASP A 3 -10.93 4.48 -15.14
C ASP A 3 -11.64 4.16 -13.82
N SER A 4 -12.89 3.72 -13.89
CA SER A 4 -13.62 3.35 -12.67
C SER A 4 -13.06 2.10 -12.03
N GLY A 5 -12.53 1.15 -12.81
CA GLY A 5 -11.86 -0.03 -12.28
C GLY A 5 -10.58 0.31 -11.55
N ILE A 6 -9.79 1.22 -12.12
CA ILE A 6 -8.54 1.69 -11.50
C ILE A 6 -8.83 2.42 -10.20
N LEU A 7 -9.79 3.34 -10.22
CA LEU A 7 -10.17 4.10 -9.03
C LEU A 7 -10.71 3.17 -7.94
N GLU A 8 -11.54 2.21 -8.30
CA GLU A 8 -12.09 1.26 -7.34
C GLU A 8 -11.00 0.41 -6.71
N THR A 9 -10.02 -0.01 -7.50
CA THR A 9 -8.87 -0.76 -6.99
C THR A 9 -8.06 0.11 -6.02
N ALA A 10 -7.84 1.38 -6.36
CA ALA A 10 -7.12 2.30 -5.48
C ALA A 10 -7.86 2.48 -4.15
N LYS A 11 -9.19 2.61 -4.18
CA LYS A 11 -10.00 2.72 -2.97
C LYS A 11 -9.90 1.47 -2.11
N GLN A 12 -9.98 0.30 -2.72
CA GLN A 12 -9.85 -0.97 -1.99
C GLN A 12 -8.48 -1.13 -1.38
N ALA A 13 -7.44 -0.76 -2.13
CA ALA A 13 -6.07 -0.81 -1.61
C ALA A 13 -5.93 0.09 -0.39
N ALA A 14 -6.44 1.32 -0.48
CA ALA A 14 -6.38 2.26 0.63
C ALA A 14 -7.14 1.75 1.86
N ARG A 15 -8.32 1.17 1.66
CA ARG A 15 -9.12 0.62 2.75
C ARG A 15 -8.42 -0.54 3.44
N ARG A 16 -7.84 -1.44 2.66
CA ARG A 16 -7.12 -2.60 3.20
C ARG A 16 -5.87 -2.17 3.95
N ALA A 17 -5.14 -1.22 3.43
CA ALA A 17 -3.96 -0.67 4.10
C ALA A 17 -4.35 0.02 5.41
N ALA A 18 -5.41 0.82 5.41
CA ALA A 18 -5.91 1.48 6.60
C ALA A 18 -6.35 0.48 7.66
N ARG A 19 -7.00 -0.59 7.24
CA ARG A 19 -7.43 -1.67 8.14
C ARG A 19 -6.22 -2.36 8.77
N LEU A 20 -5.21 -2.68 7.96
CA LEU A 20 -4.00 -3.29 8.46
C LEU A 20 -3.31 -2.39 9.48
N GLN A 21 -3.22 -1.10 9.20
CA GLN A 21 -2.64 -0.13 10.13
C GLN A 21 -3.39 -0.09 11.45
N ARG A 22 -4.73 -0.09 11.41
CA ARG A 22 -5.54 -0.11 12.61
C ARG A 22 -5.36 -1.40 13.42
N GLU A 23 -5.29 -2.53 12.74
CA GLU A 23 -5.10 -3.81 13.40
C GLU A 23 -3.74 -3.89 14.08
N ARG A 24 -2.71 -3.31 13.46
CA ARG A 24 -1.35 -3.36 14.00
C ARG A 24 -1.09 -2.34 15.08
N PHE A 25 -1.63 -1.13 14.91
CA PHE A 25 -1.45 -0.06 15.90
C PHE A 25 -2.51 -0.09 17.00
N GLY A 26 -3.64 -0.76 16.75
CA GLY A 26 -4.75 -0.80 17.69
C GLY A 26 -5.48 0.53 17.78
N ASP A 27 -6.04 0.79 18.97
CA ASP A 27 -6.77 2.02 19.24
C ASP A 27 -5.82 3.23 19.11
N PRO A 28 -6.23 4.29 18.40
CA PRO A 28 -5.42 5.51 18.31
C PRO A 28 -5.03 6.11 19.66
N GLY A 29 -5.78 5.80 20.73
CA GLY A 29 -5.42 6.23 22.07
C GLY A 29 -4.30 5.43 22.72
N ARG A 30 -3.87 4.35 22.09
CA ARG A 30 -2.80 3.51 22.59
C ARG A 30 -1.53 3.75 21.81
N VAL A 31 -0.66 4.56 22.35
CA VAL A 31 0.65 4.74 21.76
C VAL A 31 1.65 3.94 22.59
N ASP A 32 2.19 2.89 22.02
CA ASP A 32 3.26 2.12 22.63
C ASP A 32 4.58 2.66 22.12
N PHE A 33 5.30 3.34 23.01
CA PHE A 33 6.56 3.95 22.63
C PHE A 33 7.71 2.96 22.56
N LYS A 34 7.53 1.75 23.07
CA LYS A 34 8.56 0.70 23.00
C LYS A 34 8.52 0.07 21.61
N GLY A 35 9.52 0.34 20.80
CA GLY A 35 9.61 -0.21 19.47
C GLY A 35 8.67 0.46 18.48
N GLY A 36 8.16 1.64 18.79
CA GLY A 36 7.23 2.35 17.93
C GLY A 36 7.75 2.59 16.53
N ALA A 37 9.03 2.96 16.40
CA ALA A 37 9.65 3.21 15.09
C ALA A 37 9.75 1.92 14.27
N GLU A 38 10.10 0.81 14.89
CA GLU A 38 10.18 -0.49 14.22
C GLU A 38 8.80 -0.95 13.77
N LEU A 39 7.80 -0.76 14.61
CA LEU A 39 6.42 -1.12 14.27
C LEU A 39 5.92 -0.31 13.08
N VAL A 40 6.21 1.00 13.04
CA VAL A 40 5.84 1.84 11.90
C VAL A 40 6.46 1.32 10.62
N THR A 41 7.75 0.97 10.66
CA THR A 41 8.46 0.43 9.50
C THR A 41 7.84 -0.88 9.02
N GLU A 42 7.57 -1.81 9.96
CA GLU A 42 6.94 -3.08 9.63
C GLU A 42 5.57 -2.91 9.00
N VAL A 43 4.77 -2.00 9.55
CA VAL A 43 3.41 -1.75 9.03
C VAL A 43 3.48 -1.09 7.66
N ASP A 44 4.41 -0.17 7.44
CA ASP A 44 4.59 0.47 6.14
C ASP A 44 4.97 -0.55 5.07
N VAL A 45 5.90 -1.45 5.38
CA VAL A 45 6.31 -2.52 4.46
C VAL A 45 5.15 -3.46 4.17
N ALA A 46 4.43 -3.87 5.20
CA ALA A 46 3.29 -4.78 5.05
C ALA A 46 2.17 -4.13 4.25
N SER A 47 1.90 -2.86 4.50
CA SER A 47 0.88 -2.10 3.76
C SER A 47 1.24 -1.99 2.29
N GLU A 48 2.48 -1.67 1.98
CA GLU A 48 2.92 -1.56 0.60
C GLU A 48 2.83 -2.90 -0.12
N ARG A 49 3.25 -3.98 0.53
CA ARG A 49 3.15 -5.33 -0.04
C ARG A 49 1.71 -5.71 -0.35
N LEU A 50 0.81 -5.39 0.55
CA LEU A 50 -0.62 -5.66 0.37
C LEU A 50 -1.17 -4.90 -0.83
N ILE A 51 -0.82 -3.62 -0.95
CA ILE A 51 -1.26 -2.77 -2.06
C ILE A 51 -0.70 -3.28 -3.39
N VAL A 52 0.59 -3.59 -3.42
CA VAL A 52 1.25 -4.12 -4.63
C VAL A 52 0.62 -5.44 -5.06
N ALA A 53 0.35 -6.33 -4.10
CA ALA A 53 -0.28 -7.62 -4.40
C ALA A 53 -1.65 -7.43 -5.04
N LEU A 54 -2.44 -6.51 -4.51
CA LEU A 54 -3.77 -6.23 -5.06
C LEU A 54 -3.69 -5.65 -6.47
N ILE A 55 -2.76 -4.73 -6.70
CA ILE A 55 -2.56 -4.14 -8.02
C ILE A 55 -2.14 -5.22 -9.03
N ARG A 56 -1.18 -6.05 -8.66
CA ARG A 56 -0.68 -7.12 -9.54
C ARG A 56 -1.74 -8.16 -9.84
N GLU A 57 -2.62 -8.41 -8.89
CA GLU A 57 -3.72 -9.35 -9.10
C GLU A 57 -4.70 -8.83 -10.14
N ARG A 58 -5.00 -7.54 -10.11
CA ARG A 58 -6.00 -6.95 -11.01
C ARG A 58 -5.42 -6.37 -12.28
N TYR A 59 -4.21 -5.85 -12.20
CA TYR A 59 -3.54 -5.19 -13.32
C TYR A 59 -2.10 -5.67 -13.42
N PRO A 60 -1.88 -6.94 -13.81
CA PRO A 60 -0.52 -7.51 -13.81
C PRO A 60 0.44 -6.81 -14.76
N ASP A 61 -0.08 -6.08 -15.74
CA ASP A 61 0.75 -5.37 -16.72
C ASP A 61 1.07 -3.93 -16.31
N HIS A 62 0.45 -3.44 -15.22
CA HIS A 62 0.73 -2.08 -14.74
C HIS A 62 2.06 -2.02 -14.02
N ASP A 63 2.74 -0.89 -14.14
CA ASP A 63 3.96 -0.64 -13.40
C ASP A 63 3.64 -0.11 -12.00
N VAL A 64 4.54 -0.40 -11.08
CA VAL A 64 4.40 0.02 -9.68
C VAL A 64 5.71 0.66 -9.24
N LEU A 65 5.60 1.78 -8.56
CA LEU A 65 6.72 2.44 -7.91
C LEU A 65 6.39 2.59 -6.44
N GLY A 66 7.20 1.98 -5.58
CA GLY A 66 7.03 2.06 -4.14
C GLY A 66 8.38 2.16 -3.46
N GLU A 67 8.41 2.71 -2.27
CA GLU A 67 9.65 2.91 -1.52
C GLU A 67 10.32 1.58 -1.19
N GLU A 68 9.54 0.61 -0.75
CA GLU A 68 10.06 -0.71 -0.37
C GLU A 68 10.14 -1.67 -1.54
N SER A 69 9.15 -1.62 -2.42
CA SER A 69 9.07 -2.54 -3.56
C SER A 69 9.97 -2.13 -4.72
N GLY A 70 10.44 -0.88 -4.72
CA GLY A 70 11.20 -0.36 -5.83
C GLY A 70 10.32 -0.03 -7.03
N ALA A 71 10.92 0.00 -8.19
CA ALA A 71 10.21 0.33 -9.42
C ALA A 71 10.18 -0.87 -10.35
N THR A 72 9.02 -1.12 -10.95
CA THR A 72 8.93 -1.99 -12.10
C THR A 72 8.82 -1.12 -13.35
N ASP A 73 9.47 -1.53 -14.42
CA ASP A 73 9.45 -0.78 -15.68
C ASP A 73 9.19 -1.75 -16.82
N ARG A 74 7.92 -2.00 -17.06
CA ARG A 74 7.46 -2.88 -18.14
C ARG A 74 6.98 -2.08 -19.35
N GLY A 75 7.15 -0.76 -19.31
CA GLY A 75 6.69 0.11 -20.36
C GLY A 75 5.19 0.31 -20.39
N SER A 76 4.52 0.08 -19.27
CA SER A 76 3.08 0.29 -19.19
C SER A 76 2.74 1.78 -19.26
N PRO A 77 1.62 2.15 -19.91
CA PRO A 77 1.12 3.53 -19.84
C PRO A 77 0.59 3.89 -18.45
N HIS A 78 0.42 2.89 -17.57
CA HIS A 78 -0.09 3.10 -16.22
C HIS A 78 0.98 2.75 -15.20
N ARG A 79 1.23 3.66 -14.27
CA ARG A 79 2.14 3.45 -13.16
C ARG A 79 1.47 3.84 -11.86
N TRP A 80 1.49 2.93 -10.90
CA TRP A 80 0.99 3.18 -9.56
C TRP A 80 2.14 3.66 -8.69
N ILE A 81 1.92 4.77 -8.03
CA ILE A 81 2.90 5.33 -7.11
C ILE A 81 2.37 5.14 -5.71
N ILE A 82 3.12 4.42 -4.89
CA ILE A 82 2.75 4.12 -3.51
C ILE A 82 3.64 4.93 -2.60
N ASP A 83 3.03 5.87 -1.88
CA ASP A 83 3.73 6.81 -1.03
C ASP A 83 3.39 6.49 0.41
N PRO A 84 4.37 6.12 1.25
CA PRO A 84 4.07 5.82 2.64
C PRO A 84 3.68 7.07 3.39
N LEU A 85 2.81 6.89 4.37
CA LEU A 85 2.46 7.97 5.29
C LEU A 85 3.57 8.13 6.31
N ASP A 86 4.17 9.24 6.34
CA ASP A 86 5.20 9.57 7.33
C ASP A 86 4.61 9.82 8.71
#